data_1e266049ea7f482b257bc45193b259d1
#
_entry.id   1e266049ea7f482b257bc45193b259d1
#
_cell.length_a   1.000
_cell.length_b   1.000
_cell.length_c   1.000
_cell.angle_alpha   90.00
_cell.angle_beta   90.00
_cell.angle_gamma   90.00
#
_symmetry.space_group_name_H-M   'P 1'
#
loop_
_entity.id
_entity.type
_entity.pdbx_description
1 polymer ?
#
loop_
_entity_poly.entity_id
_entity_poly.type
_entity_poly.pdbx_seq_one_letter_code
_entity_poly.pdbx_strand_id
1 'polypeptide(L)'
;KIIDSMNRRKGKLLDLKDTGKDKKRLIFHAPTRGLMGYTSRFLTLTKGTGVINRIFHGYGKFEGEMDGRKNGALISMANGKAVAFAIFNLQARGEMFVTHNDPVYEGMIVGLAPKPGDMIINVMKGKQLTNMRTQGTDENVVLTPVRQMSIAEQLSMLNTDEALEITPKSLRLRKAILNPTERKKNEKSGTPL
;
A
#
# COMPACT_ATOMS: atom_id res chain seq x y z
N LYS A 1 -0.76 -21.98 2.38
CA LYS A 1 -1.01 -20.52 2.30
C LYS A 1 -0.29 -19.74 3.40
N ILE A 2 -0.44 -20.10 4.72
CA ILE A 2 0.27 -19.39 5.81
C ILE A 2 1.78 -19.60 5.68
N ILE A 3 2.23 -20.85 5.50
CA ILE A 3 3.64 -21.20 5.33
C ILE A 3 4.25 -20.44 4.16
N ASP A 4 3.61 -20.43 2.99
CA ASP A 4 4.07 -19.69 1.81
C ASP A 4 4.15 -18.18 2.09
N SER A 5 3.16 -17.65 2.81
CA SER A 5 3.13 -16.24 3.18
C SER A 5 4.27 -15.87 4.12
N MET A 6 4.61 -16.77 5.07
CA MET A 6 5.74 -16.57 5.98
C MET A 6 7.09 -16.75 5.29
N ASN A 7 7.23 -17.74 4.41
CA ASN A 7 8.46 -17.97 3.66
C ASN A 7 8.85 -16.76 2.80
N ARG A 8 7.88 -16.11 2.13
CA ARG A 8 8.13 -14.86 1.38
C ARG A 8 8.61 -13.73 2.28
N ARG A 9 8.31 -13.78 3.58
CA ARG A 9 8.74 -12.83 4.60
C ARG A 9 9.98 -13.28 5.36
N LYS A 10 10.75 -14.21 4.77
CA LYS A 10 11.96 -14.80 5.35
C LYS A 10 11.72 -15.53 6.67
N GLY A 11 10.48 -15.97 6.92
CA GLY A 11 10.16 -16.81 8.07
C GLY A 11 10.52 -18.26 7.79
N LYS A 12 11.25 -18.89 8.70
CA LYS A 12 11.63 -20.31 8.66
C LYS A 12 10.70 -21.10 9.56
N LEU A 13 10.01 -22.09 9.01
CA LEU A 13 9.17 -23.00 9.80
C LEU A 13 10.06 -23.88 10.67
N LEU A 14 9.86 -23.83 11.96
CA LEU A 14 10.57 -24.68 12.94
C LEU A 14 9.79 -25.91 13.30
N ASP A 15 8.48 -25.76 13.50
CA ASP A 15 7.64 -26.86 13.97
C ASP A 15 6.20 -26.71 13.49
N LEU A 16 5.53 -27.86 13.30
CA LEU A 16 4.12 -27.94 12.95
C LEU A 16 3.49 -29.03 13.80
N LYS A 17 2.64 -28.63 14.75
CA LYS A 17 1.92 -29.53 15.65
C LYS A 17 0.44 -29.53 15.37
N ASP A 18 -0.15 -30.71 15.34
CA ASP A 18 -1.60 -30.84 15.37
C ASP A 18 -2.06 -30.71 16.81
N THR A 19 -2.96 -29.78 17.08
CA THR A 19 -3.46 -29.49 18.43
C THR A 19 -4.85 -30.12 18.65
N GLY A 20 -5.33 -30.91 17.70
CA GLY A 20 -6.67 -31.48 17.69
C GLY A 20 -7.76 -30.45 17.32
N LYS A 21 -9.00 -30.93 17.10
CA LYS A 21 -10.14 -30.10 16.73
C LYS A 21 -9.89 -29.22 15.49
N ASP A 22 -9.24 -29.76 14.45
CA ASP A 22 -8.87 -29.10 13.20
C ASP A 22 -7.97 -27.86 13.35
N LYS A 23 -7.27 -27.71 14.47
CA LYS A 23 -6.33 -26.63 14.73
C LYS A 23 -4.90 -27.12 14.63
N LYS A 24 -4.08 -26.31 13.93
CA LYS A 24 -2.65 -26.55 13.77
C LYS A 24 -1.85 -25.41 14.37
N ARG A 25 -0.84 -25.76 15.15
CA ARG A 25 0.13 -24.80 15.70
C ARG A 25 1.36 -24.78 14.80
N LEU A 26 1.69 -23.62 14.30
CA LEU A 26 2.86 -23.36 13.49
C LEU A 26 3.84 -22.51 14.30
N ILE A 27 5.10 -22.91 14.35
CA ILE A 27 6.17 -22.17 15.02
C ILE A 27 7.15 -21.73 13.94
N PHE A 28 7.38 -20.42 13.87
CA PHE A 28 8.30 -19.82 12.92
C PHE A 28 9.39 -19.02 13.63
N HIS A 29 10.58 -19.06 13.08
CA HIS A 29 11.61 -18.07 13.35
C HIS A 29 11.62 -17.08 12.18
N ALA A 30 11.37 -15.80 12.46
CA ALA A 30 11.20 -14.80 11.42
C ALA A 30 11.80 -13.45 11.85
N PRO A 31 12.41 -12.70 10.93
CA PRO A 31 12.89 -11.35 11.24
C PRO A 31 11.70 -10.43 11.55
N THR A 32 11.85 -9.58 12.57
CA THR A 32 10.80 -8.64 13.01
C THR A 32 10.26 -7.81 11.85
N ARG A 33 11.13 -7.40 10.92
CA ARG A 33 10.77 -6.65 9.72
C ARG A 33 9.76 -7.43 8.85
N GLY A 34 9.90 -8.75 8.72
CA GLY A 34 8.95 -9.60 7.98
C GLY A 34 7.58 -9.74 8.66
N LEU A 35 7.50 -9.46 9.94
CA LEU A 35 6.27 -9.54 10.71
C LEU A 35 5.49 -8.21 10.74
N MET A 36 6.07 -7.12 10.23
CA MET A 36 5.37 -5.84 10.12
C MET A 36 4.15 -5.99 9.20
N GLY A 37 2.99 -5.51 9.65
CA GLY A 37 1.72 -5.61 8.91
C GLY A 37 1.20 -7.04 8.67
N TYR A 38 1.90 -8.07 9.15
CA TYR A 38 1.49 -9.46 8.91
C TYR A 38 0.21 -9.85 9.63
N THR A 39 -0.10 -9.24 10.75
CA THR A 39 -1.29 -9.58 11.57
C THR A 39 -2.58 -9.46 10.76
N SER A 40 -2.79 -8.35 10.04
CA SER A 40 -3.99 -8.16 9.21
C SER A 40 -4.09 -9.23 8.11
N ARG A 41 -2.96 -9.51 7.44
CA ARG A 41 -2.92 -10.56 6.42
C ARG A 41 -3.17 -11.95 7.00
N PHE A 42 -2.62 -12.25 8.16
CA PHE A 42 -2.85 -13.51 8.86
C PHE A 42 -4.32 -13.71 9.23
N LEU A 43 -4.96 -12.67 9.76
CA LEU A 43 -6.40 -12.73 10.07
C LEU A 43 -7.24 -12.93 8.80
N THR A 44 -6.90 -12.30 7.70
CA THR A 44 -7.56 -12.54 6.41
C THR A 44 -7.37 -13.98 5.94
N LEU A 45 -6.15 -14.53 6.01
CA LEU A 45 -5.85 -15.91 5.61
C LEU A 45 -6.57 -16.95 6.46
N THR A 46 -6.79 -16.64 7.73
CA THR A 46 -7.47 -17.51 8.72
C THR A 46 -8.96 -17.18 8.90
N LYS A 47 -9.50 -16.27 8.08
CA LYS A 47 -10.90 -15.80 8.20
C LYS A 47 -11.24 -15.32 9.63
N GLY A 48 -10.28 -14.66 10.28
CA GLY A 48 -10.42 -14.12 11.63
C GLY A 48 -10.28 -15.15 12.78
N THR A 49 -10.14 -16.45 12.50
CA THR A 49 -10.10 -17.49 13.54
C THR A 49 -8.70 -17.78 14.10
N GLY A 50 -7.66 -17.27 13.43
CA GLY A 50 -6.28 -17.52 13.81
C GLY A 50 -5.82 -16.66 14.98
N VAL A 51 -4.97 -17.23 15.82
CA VAL A 51 -4.28 -16.52 16.91
C VAL A 51 -2.80 -16.44 16.57
N ILE A 52 -2.21 -15.25 16.68
CA ILE A 52 -0.78 -15.02 16.46
C ILE A 52 -0.15 -14.44 17.71
N ASN A 53 0.89 -15.10 18.19
CA ASN A 53 1.72 -14.63 19.29
C ASN A 53 3.15 -14.43 18.80
N ARG A 54 3.85 -13.47 19.37
CA ARG A 54 5.24 -13.15 19.02
C ARG A 54 6.04 -13.05 20.29
N ILE A 55 7.20 -13.66 20.28
CA ILE A 55 8.18 -13.56 21.35
C ILE A 55 9.52 -13.20 20.76
N PHE A 56 10.32 -12.44 21.50
CA PHE A 56 11.70 -12.15 21.09
C PHE A 56 12.53 -13.43 21.27
N HIS A 57 13.29 -13.80 20.25
CA HIS A 57 14.18 -14.94 20.29
C HIS A 57 15.64 -14.53 20.39
N GLY A 58 16.06 -13.51 19.64
CA GLY A 58 17.44 -13.04 19.63
C GLY A 58 17.73 -12.21 18.39
N TYR A 59 18.96 -11.70 18.31
CA TYR A 59 19.45 -11.03 17.11
C TYR A 59 20.06 -12.03 16.15
N GLY A 60 19.85 -11.82 14.85
CA GLY A 60 20.36 -12.68 13.78
C GLY A 60 21.01 -11.88 12.68
N LYS A 61 21.61 -12.60 11.72
CA LYS A 61 22.15 -11.99 10.50
C LYS A 61 21.04 -11.39 9.65
N PHE A 62 21.36 -10.36 8.88
CA PHE A 62 20.47 -9.77 7.91
C PHE A 62 20.10 -10.80 6.82
N GLU A 63 18.84 -11.14 6.69
CA GLU A 63 18.33 -12.16 5.75
C GLU A 63 18.07 -11.59 4.33
N GLY A 64 18.66 -10.44 4.01
CA GLY A 64 18.46 -9.77 2.75
C GLY A 64 17.19 -8.93 2.69
N GLU A 65 16.95 -8.30 1.55
CA GLU A 65 15.74 -7.52 1.33
C GLU A 65 14.51 -8.41 1.22
N MET A 66 13.37 -7.86 1.58
CA MET A 66 12.08 -8.52 1.43
C MET A 66 11.39 -8.05 0.18
N ASP A 67 10.64 -8.95 -0.42
CA ASP A 67 9.76 -8.59 -1.53
C ASP A 67 8.80 -7.49 -1.07
N GLY A 68 8.86 -6.34 -1.71
CA GLY A 68 7.90 -5.26 -1.55
C GLY A 68 6.52 -5.65 -2.09
N ARG A 69 5.64 -4.69 -2.20
CA ARG A 69 4.36 -4.93 -2.86
C ARG A 69 4.59 -5.21 -4.36
N LYS A 70 3.77 -6.08 -4.92
CA LYS A 70 3.79 -6.38 -6.36
C LYS A 70 3.04 -5.34 -7.19
N ASN A 71 2.11 -4.65 -6.57
CA ASN A 71 1.24 -3.67 -7.19
C ASN A 71 1.96 -2.33 -7.35
N GLY A 72 1.75 -1.66 -8.46
CA GLY A 72 2.27 -0.32 -8.71
C GLY A 72 1.60 0.74 -7.84
N ALA A 73 2.25 1.89 -7.66
CA ALA A 73 1.68 3.06 -7.02
C ALA A 73 0.90 3.93 -8.01
N LEU A 74 -0.19 4.51 -7.54
CA LEU A 74 -0.84 5.66 -8.17
C LEU A 74 -0.25 6.92 -7.56
N ILE A 75 0.48 7.70 -8.37
CA ILE A 75 1.28 8.84 -7.92
C ILE A 75 0.65 10.13 -8.39
N SER A 76 0.48 11.09 -7.49
CA SER A 76 -0.02 12.43 -7.86
C SER A 76 1.00 13.16 -8.73
N MET A 77 0.50 13.78 -9.82
CA MET A 77 1.33 14.52 -10.77
C MET A 77 1.61 15.96 -10.36
N ALA A 78 0.87 16.53 -9.40
CA ALA A 78 0.99 17.94 -9.04
C ALA A 78 0.44 18.22 -7.64
N ASN A 79 0.64 19.46 -7.18
CA ASN A 79 0.18 19.95 -5.89
C ASN A 79 -1.24 20.51 -5.98
N GLY A 80 -2.07 20.24 -4.98
CA GLY A 80 -3.43 20.78 -4.92
C GLY A 80 -4.35 20.01 -3.99
N LYS A 81 -5.64 19.99 -4.31
CA LYS A 81 -6.66 19.24 -3.56
C LYS A 81 -7.32 18.20 -4.46
N ALA A 82 -7.53 17.01 -3.93
CA ALA A 82 -8.19 15.94 -4.64
C ALA A 82 -9.67 16.28 -4.90
N VAL A 83 -10.14 16.02 -6.12
CA VAL A 83 -11.52 16.33 -6.57
C VAL A 83 -12.33 15.05 -6.68
N ALA A 84 -13.57 15.08 -6.18
CA ALA A 84 -14.46 13.91 -6.19
C ALA A 84 -14.62 13.27 -7.57
N PHE A 85 -14.81 14.07 -8.62
CA PHE A 85 -14.94 13.58 -10.00
C PHE A 85 -13.69 12.84 -10.48
N ALA A 86 -12.49 13.35 -10.16
CA ALA A 86 -11.25 12.67 -10.51
C ALA A 86 -11.11 11.33 -9.77
N ILE A 87 -11.38 11.33 -8.44
CA ILE A 87 -11.30 10.13 -7.61
C ILE A 87 -12.26 9.07 -8.14
N PHE A 88 -13.51 9.41 -8.43
CA PHE A 88 -14.51 8.50 -8.98
C PHE A 88 -14.00 7.77 -10.24
N ASN A 89 -13.45 8.52 -11.19
CA ASN A 89 -12.90 7.94 -12.41
C ASN A 89 -11.64 7.09 -12.17
N LEU A 90 -10.87 7.42 -11.13
CA LEU A 90 -9.63 6.74 -10.80
C LEU A 90 -9.85 5.48 -9.95
N GLN A 91 -10.96 5.39 -9.21
CA GLN A 91 -11.33 4.18 -8.46
C GLN A 91 -11.50 2.94 -9.36
N ALA A 92 -11.86 3.13 -10.62
CA ALA A 92 -11.86 2.05 -11.61
C ALA A 92 -10.44 1.55 -11.97
N ARG A 93 -9.40 2.33 -11.67
CA ARG A 93 -7.99 2.01 -11.97
C ARG A 93 -7.22 1.44 -10.79
N GLY A 94 -7.76 1.54 -9.58
CA GLY A 94 -7.11 1.03 -8.38
C GLY A 94 -7.74 1.51 -7.09
N GLU A 95 -7.18 1.04 -5.97
CA GLU A 95 -7.59 1.42 -4.63
C GLU A 95 -7.03 2.80 -4.28
N MET A 96 -7.90 3.74 -3.92
CA MET A 96 -7.50 5.11 -3.57
C MET A 96 -7.29 5.27 -2.06
N PHE A 97 -6.30 6.09 -1.67
CA PHE A 97 -5.97 6.40 -0.28
C PHE A 97 -6.38 7.82 0.12
N VAL A 98 -6.82 8.62 -0.83
CA VAL A 98 -7.23 10.02 -0.62
C VAL A 98 -8.72 10.17 -0.89
N THR A 99 -9.34 11.08 -0.15
CA THR A 99 -10.74 11.45 -0.33
C THR A 99 -10.87 12.88 -0.88
N HIS A 100 -12.09 13.28 -1.15
CA HIS A 100 -12.38 14.64 -1.65
C HIS A 100 -11.84 15.72 -0.69
N ASN A 101 -11.24 16.76 -1.25
CA ASN A 101 -10.58 17.87 -0.55
C ASN A 101 -9.26 17.54 0.17
N ASP A 102 -8.80 16.30 0.16
CA ASP A 102 -7.50 16.00 0.73
C ASP A 102 -6.38 16.75 -0.01
N PRO A 103 -5.45 17.36 0.72
CA PRO A 103 -4.29 17.98 0.12
C PRO A 103 -3.35 16.91 -0.43
N VAL A 104 -2.97 17.06 -1.68
CA VAL A 104 -2.04 16.20 -2.39
C VAL A 104 -0.89 17.01 -2.94
N TYR A 105 0.25 16.35 -3.16
CA TYR A 105 1.43 16.98 -3.76
C TYR A 105 2.09 16.05 -4.77
N GLU A 106 2.94 16.62 -5.61
CA GLU A 106 3.71 15.88 -6.62
C GLU A 106 4.56 14.78 -5.95
N GLY A 107 4.48 13.56 -6.46
CA GLY A 107 5.19 12.41 -5.91
C GLY A 107 4.51 11.73 -4.71
N MET A 108 3.39 12.25 -4.21
CA MET A 108 2.58 11.60 -3.19
C MET A 108 1.90 10.36 -3.78
N ILE A 109 1.94 9.25 -3.06
CA ILE A 109 1.21 8.02 -3.42
C ILE A 109 -0.23 8.15 -2.92
N VAL A 110 -1.15 8.23 -3.86
CA VAL A 110 -2.57 8.46 -3.60
C VAL A 110 -3.42 7.21 -3.79
N GLY A 111 -2.79 6.09 -4.15
CA GLY A 111 -3.47 4.80 -4.30
C GLY A 111 -2.55 3.70 -4.80
N LEU A 112 -3.12 2.50 -5.00
CA LEU A 112 -2.45 1.34 -5.57
C LEU A 112 -3.12 0.91 -6.87
N ALA A 113 -2.32 0.64 -7.88
CA ALA A 113 -2.78 0.01 -9.11
C ALA A 113 -2.97 -1.50 -8.91
N PRO A 114 -3.90 -2.16 -9.61
CA PRO A 114 -4.07 -3.61 -9.56
C PRO A 114 -2.93 -4.37 -10.25
N LYS A 115 -2.22 -3.71 -11.16
CA LYS A 115 -1.11 -4.28 -11.94
C LYS A 115 0.24 -3.75 -11.44
N PRO A 116 1.35 -4.46 -11.70
CA PRO A 116 2.69 -3.94 -11.49
C PRO A 116 2.96 -2.69 -12.34
N GLY A 117 3.82 -1.81 -11.85
CA GLY A 117 4.21 -0.58 -12.52
C GLY A 117 3.48 0.64 -11.98
N ASP A 118 4.25 1.68 -11.68
CA ASP A 118 3.75 2.92 -11.14
C ASP A 118 3.06 3.77 -12.22
N MET A 119 2.00 4.45 -11.84
CA MET A 119 1.24 5.32 -12.73
C MET A 119 1.14 6.73 -12.15
N ILE A 120 1.53 7.71 -12.95
CA ILE A 120 1.32 9.12 -12.61
C ILE A 120 -0.10 9.50 -13.00
N ILE A 121 -0.87 10.02 -12.05
CA ILE A 121 -2.28 10.35 -12.23
C ILE A 121 -2.61 11.77 -11.78
N ASN A 122 -3.65 12.34 -12.35
CA ASN A 122 -4.18 13.64 -11.95
C ASN A 122 -5.46 13.46 -11.11
N VAL A 123 -5.33 13.64 -9.80
CA VAL A 123 -6.46 13.56 -8.85
C VAL A 123 -7.22 14.88 -8.69
N MET A 124 -6.78 15.94 -9.40
CA MET A 124 -7.36 17.27 -9.31
C MET A 124 -8.20 17.65 -10.54
N LYS A 125 -8.31 16.73 -11.53
CA LYS A 125 -9.04 17.00 -12.76
C LYS A 125 -10.53 17.13 -12.47
N GLY A 126 -11.07 18.36 -12.57
CA GLY A 126 -12.51 18.63 -12.49
C GLY A 126 -13.27 18.12 -13.71
N LYS A 127 -14.59 18.07 -13.59
CA LYS A 127 -15.49 17.85 -14.74
C LYS A 127 -15.34 19.05 -15.67
N GLN A 128 -15.04 18.82 -16.95
CA GLN A 128 -15.08 19.89 -17.94
C GLN A 128 -16.55 20.26 -18.16
N LEU A 129 -16.86 21.53 -17.97
CA LEU A 129 -18.18 22.07 -18.33
C LEU A 129 -18.29 22.06 -19.85
N THR A 130 -19.15 21.21 -20.41
CA THR A 130 -19.51 21.24 -21.80
C THR A 130 -20.78 22.08 -21.94
N ASN A 131 -20.80 23.03 -22.89
CA ASN A 131 -21.97 23.85 -23.20
C ASN A 131 -23.13 23.06 -23.85
N MET A 132 -23.02 21.78 -24.00
CA MET A 132 -24.12 20.92 -24.42
C MET A 132 -25.15 20.83 -23.28
N ARG A 133 -26.33 21.36 -23.51
CA ARG A 133 -27.54 21.12 -22.73
C ARG A 133 -28.02 19.67 -22.91
N THR A 134 -27.19 18.72 -22.60
CA THR A 134 -27.71 17.38 -22.33
C THR A 134 -28.40 17.48 -20.97
N GLN A 135 -29.68 17.22 -20.93
CA GLN A 135 -30.41 16.86 -19.73
C GLN A 135 -29.80 15.58 -19.14
N GLY A 136 -28.53 15.67 -18.79
CA GLY A 136 -27.78 14.64 -18.12
C GLY A 136 -27.91 14.92 -16.64
N THR A 137 -28.62 14.08 -15.97
CA THR A 137 -28.61 13.88 -14.55
C THR A 137 -27.23 14.24 -13.97
N ASP A 138 -27.19 15.23 -13.09
CA ASP A 138 -26.11 15.38 -12.13
C ASP A 138 -26.16 14.15 -11.21
N GLU A 139 -25.62 13.04 -11.72
CA GLU A 139 -25.49 11.82 -10.94
C GLU A 139 -24.61 12.13 -9.73
N ASN A 140 -25.14 11.90 -8.55
CA ASN A 140 -24.38 12.04 -7.33
C ASN A 140 -23.17 11.11 -7.40
N VAL A 141 -21.98 11.68 -7.35
CA VAL A 141 -20.73 10.93 -7.36
C VAL A 141 -20.59 10.21 -6.03
N VAL A 142 -20.87 8.92 -6.02
CA VAL A 142 -20.68 8.07 -4.84
C VAL A 142 -19.25 7.55 -4.87
N LEU A 143 -18.43 7.96 -3.89
CA LEU A 143 -17.07 7.49 -3.75
C LEU A 143 -17.02 6.23 -2.86
N THR A 144 -16.23 5.26 -3.26
CA THR A 144 -15.89 4.14 -2.40
C THR A 144 -15.08 4.66 -1.21
N PRO A 145 -15.44 4.30 0.04
CA PRO A 145 -14.69 4.71 1.20
C PRO A 145 -13.22 4.32 1.10
N VAL A 146 -12.32 5.23 1.48
CA VAL A 146 -10.89 4.96 1.50
C VAL A 146 -10.53 4.01 2.63
N ARG A 147 -9.60 3.10 2.36
CA ARG A 147 -9.08 2.20 3.38
C ARG A 147 -8.17 2.95 4.33
N GLN A 148 -8.53 2.95 5.60
CA GLN A 148 -7.65 3.42 6.65
C GLN A 148 -6.62 2.35 6.99
N MET A 149 -5.34 2.69 6.88
CA MET A 149 -4.23 1.79 7.13
C MET A 149 -3.49 2.20 8.39
N SER A 150 -3.13 1.21 9.21
CA SER A 150 -2.21 1.41 10.32
C SER A 150 -0.79 1.73 9.84
N ILE A 151 0.03 2.35 10.70
CA ILE A 151 1.45 2.60 10.41
C ILE A 151 2.16 1.32 9.98
N ALA A 152 1.90 0.20 10.66
CA ALA A 152 2.52 -1.09 10.35
C ALA A 152 2.13 -1.60 8.95
N GLU A 153 0.89 -1.39 8.53
CA GLU A 153 0.44 -1.73 7.16
C GLU A 153 1.11 -0.84 6.13
N GLN A 154 1.15 0.46 6.35
CA GLN A 154 1.81 1.40 5.44
C GLN A 154 3.30 1.09 5.28
N LEU A 155 4.01 0.83 6.41
CA LEU A 155 5.42 0.41 6.37
C LEU A 155 5.63 -0.91 5.61
N SER A 156 4.70 -1.85 5.71
CA SER A 156 4.79 -3.12 4.99
C SER A 156 4.56 -3.01 3.48
N MET A 157 4.02 -1.88 3.03
CA MET A 157 3.73 -1.61 1.61
C MET A 157 4.85 -0.84 0.91
N LEU A 158 5.80 -0.28 1.64
CA LEU A 158 6.88 0.51 1.07
C LEU A 158 7.79 -0.33 0.18
N ASN A 159 8.07 0.20 -0.99
CA ASN A 159 9.18 -0.22 -1.84
C ASN A 159 10.45 0.59 -1.48
N THR A 160 11.59 0.17 -1.99
CA THR A 160 12.91 0.78 -1.70
C THR A 160 13.00 2.25 -2.11
N ASP A 161 12.25 2.64 -3.14
CA ASP A 161 12.18 4.01 -3.69
C ASP A 161 11.08 4.88 -3.06
N GLU A 162 10.49 4.42 -1.95
CA GLU A 162 9.36 5.06 -1.30
C GLU A 162 9.64 5.40 0.16
N ALA A 163 8.92 6.37 0.68
CA ALA A 163 9.01 6.80 2.07
C ALA A 163 7.62 6.99 2.68
N LEU A 164 7.54 6.78 3.98
CA LEU A 164 6.38 7.13 4.79
C LEU A 164 6.65 8.47 5.49
N GLU A 165 5.84 9.45 5.19
CA GLU A 165 5.82 10.74 5.86
C GLU A 165 4.85 10.67 7.04
N ILE A 166 5.37 10.93 8.23
CA ILE A 166 4.60 10.91 9.48
C ILE A 166 4.54 12.34 10.02
N THR A 167 3.33 12.86 10.12
CA THR A 167 3.07 14.16 10.74
C THR A 167 2.10 13.98 11.91
N PRO A 168 1.97 14.95 12.83
CA PRO A 168 1.02 14.84 13.94
C PRO A 168 -0.45 14.65 13.51
N LYS A 169 -0.79 15.04 12.26
CA LYS A 169 -2.17 15.00 11.76
C LYS A 169 -2.41 13.94 10.69
N SER A 170 -1.36 13.43 10.04
CA SER A 170 -1.54 12.56 8.87
C SER A 170 -0.34 11.66 8.61
N LEU A 171 -0.62 10.51 8.03
CA LEU A 171 0.33 9.57 7.47
C LEU A 171 0.19 9.61 5.95
N ARG A 172 1.30 9.75 5.22
CA ARG A 172 1.29 9.82 3.76
C ARG A 172 2.41 8.97 3.18
N LEU A 173 2.06 8.17 2.20
CA LEU A 173 3.04 7.46 1.39
C LEU A 173 3.51 8.39 0.26
N ARG A 174 4.80 8.41 -0.02
CA ARG A 174 5.36 9.20 -1.11
C ARG A 174 6.56 8.52 -1.76
N LYS A 175 6.90 8.94 -2.95
CA LYS A 175 8.20 8.59 -3.54
C LYS A 175 9.34 9.32 -2.80
N ALA A 176 10.49 8.69 -2.69
CA ALA A 176 11.68 9.30 -2.11
C ALA A 176 12.09 10.54 -2.93
N ILE A 177 12.11 10.41 -4.25
CA ILE A 177 12.29 11.53 -5.18
C ILE A 177 10.90 11.95 -5.69
N LEU A 178 10.49 13.17 -5.39
CA LEU A 178 9.15 13.66 -5.73
C LEU A 178 9.01 13.96 -7.22
N ASN A 179 10.03 14.56 -7.83
CA ASN A 179 9.99 14.97 -9.24
C ASN A 179 10.05 13.77 -10.19
N PRO A 180 9.09 13.61 -11.13
CA PRO A 180 9.04 12.46 -12.02
C PRO A 180 10.21 12.40 -13.03
N THR A 181 10.75 13.54 -13.40
CA THR A 181 11.90 13.62 -14.33
C THR A 181 13.18 13.14 -13.64
N GLU A 182 13.37 13.54 -12.38
CA GLU A 182 14.50 13.09 -11.57
C GLU A 182 14.42 11.60 -11.24
N ARG A 183 13.22 11.08 -10.93
CA ARG A 183 13.01 9.63 -10.75
C ARG A 183 13.47 8.84 -11.97
N LYS A 184 13.02 9.24 -13.17
CA LYS A 184 13.42 8.59 -14.43
C LYS A 184 14.93 8.66 -14.71
N LYS A 185 15.58 9.75 -14.31
CA LYS A 185 17.05 9.87 -14.44
C LYS A 185 17.74 8.91 -13.49
N ASN A 186 17.26 8.82 -12.24
CA ASN A 186 17.84 7.95 -11.21
C ASN A 186 17.66 6.47 -11.55
N GLU A 187 16.50 6.07 -12.07
CA GLU A 187 16.25 4.71 -12.57
C GLU A 187 17.23 4.32 -13.68
N LYS A 188 17.56 5.25 -14.58
CA LYS A 188 18.52 5.02 -15.68
C LYS A 188 19.97 4.97 -15.21
N SER A 189 20.33 5.71 -14.17
CA SER A 189 21.69 5.76 -13.63
C SER A 189 22.00 4.58 -12.72
N GLY A 190 20.99 3.81 -12.29
CA GLY A 190 21.18 2.68 -11.37
C GLY A 190 21.71 3.07 -10.00
N THR A 191 21.62 4.35 -9.63
CA THR A 191 22.11 4.84 -8.34
C THR A 191 21.11 4.44 -7.25
N PRO A 192 21.52 3.68 -6.23
CA PRO A 192 20.65 3.38 -5.09
C PRO A 192 20.31 4.67 -4.34
N LEU A 193 19.06 4.75 -3.85
CA LEU A 193 18.56 5.85 -3.04
C LEU A 193 19.03 5.75 -1.58
#